data_b6810d30787bc3a5e34a0c5b1049da81
#
_entry.id   b6810d30787bc3a5e34a0c5b1049da81
#
_cell.length_a   1.000
_cell.length_b   1.000
_cell.length_c   1.000
_cell.angle_alpha   90.00
_cell.angle_beta   90.00
_cell.angle_gamma   90.00
#
_symmetry.space_group_name_H-M   'P 1'
#
loop_
_entity.id
_entity.type
_entity.pdbx_description
1 polymer ?
#
loop_
_entity_poly.entity_id
_entity_poly.type
_entity_poly.pdbx_seq_one_letter_code
_entity_poly.pdbx_strand_id
1 'polypeptide(L)'
;ASDARRQPGSSLKPLSAYGPAMDNGIVTPDSTIYDRALMEDEEGNPWPMNDGKYPTGRQLTIKEGMTRSLNTVSAQLLKTLTPQVSFNFLTQQLGFKLVDSRTNEDGTVQSDIDLAPLALGALTDGVTVREMAGGFSTFINDGVCGGTRTYTKVTDSEGNTVMENTPNT
;
A
#
# COMPACT_ATOMS: atom_id res chain seq x y z
N ALA A 1 9.85 -5.29 17.86
CA ALA A 1 8.75 -5.94 17.13
C ALA A 1 8.04 -4.98 16.18
N SER A 2 7.72 -3.74 16.61
CA SER A 2 7.01 -2.74 15.77
C SER A 2 7.78 -2.26 14.54
N ASP A 3 9.10 -2.36 14.56
CA ASP A 3 10.00 -1.89 13.51
C ASP A 3 10.53 -3.04 12.63
N ALA A 4 10.11 -4.28 12.89
CA ALA A 4 10.40 -5.41 12.01
C ALA A 4 9.61 -5.28 10.71
N ARG A 5 10.32 -5.38 9.58
CA ARG A 5 9.71 -5.30 8.25
C ARG A 5 9.15 -6.65 7.84
N ARG A 6 7.96 -6.64 7.24
CA ARG A 6 7.26 -7.81 6.72
C ARG A 6 6.55 -7.44 5.42
N GLN A 7 6.30 -8.44 4.59
CA GLN A 7 5.48 -8.25 3.39
C GLN A 7 4.03 -7.93 3.81
N PRO A 8 3.48 -6.81 3.38
CA PRO A 8 2.10 -6.45 3.73
C PRO A 8 1.07 -7.26 2.93
N GLY A 9 1.46 -7.77 1.77
CA GLY A 9 0.54 -8.45 0.86
C GLY A 9 -0.66 -7.56 0.53
N SER A 10 -1.81 -8.17 0.34
CA SER A 10 -3.06 -7.48 -0.04
C SER A 10 -3.53 -6.42 0.96
N SER A 11 -3.01 -6.39 2.20
CA SER A 11 -3.35 -5.32 3.15
C SER A 11 -2.80 -3.96 2.74
N LEU A 12 -1.83 -3.91 1.81
CA LEU A 12 -1.31 -2.65 1.26
C LEU A 12 -2.29 -1.99 0.26
N LYS A 13 -3.12 -2.76 -0.44
CA LYS A 13 -3.95 -2.29 -1.55
C LYS A 13 -4.79 -1.03 -1.25
N PRO A 14 -5.46 -0.91 -0.08
CA PRO A 14 -6.18 0.31 0.27
C PRO A 14 -5.30 1.56 0.25
N LEU A 15 -4.03 1.44 0.65
CA LEU A 15 -3.08 2.55 0.75
C LEU A 15 -2.30 2.81 -0.55
N SER A 16 -2.01 1.75 -1.32
CA SER A 16 -1.17 1.88 -2.54
C SER A 16 -1.97 2.08 -3.81
N ALA A 17 -3.17 1.53 -3.91
CA ALA A 17 -3.95 1.55 -5.14
C ALA A 17 -5.29 2.28 -4.99
N TYR A 18 -6.14 1.86 -4.06
CA TYR A 18 -7.51 2.37 -3.96
C TYR A 18 -7.57 3.80 -3.42
N GLY A 19 -6.91 4.08 -2.29
CA GLY A 19 -6.87 5.41 -1.68
C GLY A 19 -6.34 6.47 -2.65
N PRO A 20 -5.12 6.33 -3.16
CA PRO A 20 -4.58 7.32 -4.08
C PRO A 20 -5.35 7.41 -5.41
N ALA A 21 -5.96 6.32 -5.91
CA ALA A 21 -6.80 6.41 -7.11
C ALA A 21 -8.09 7.21 -6.86
N MET A 22 -8.68 7.10 -5.68
CA MET A 22 -9.83 7.92 -5.28
C MET A 22 -9.45 9.37 -5.01
N ASP A 23 -8.33 9.61 -4.32
CA ASP A 23 -7.81 10.93 -4.00
C ASP A 23 -7.49 11.74 -5.27
N ASN A 24 -6.96 11.06 -6.29
CA ASN A 24 -6.72 11.66 -7.61
C ASN A 24 -7.97 11.72 -8.51
N GLY A 25 -9.15 11.36 -8.02
CA GLY A 25 -10.41 11.42 -8.77
C GLY A 25 -10.51 10.43 -9.94
N ILE A 26 -9.65 9.41 -9.99
CA ILE A 26 -9.65 8.40 -11.06
C ILE A 26 -10.89 7.52 -10.95
N VAL A 27 -11.28 7.15 -9.74
CA VAL A 27 -12.46 6.31 -9.46
C VAL A 27 -13.18 6.76 -8.20
N THR A 28 -14.43 6.31 -8.07
CA THR A 28 -15.23 6.32 -6.84
C THR A 28 -15.52 4.89 -6.41
N PRO A 29 -16.02 4.64 -5.19
CA PRO A 29 -16.42 3.30 -4.76
C PRO A 29 -17.44 2.61 -5.69
N ASP A 30 -18.30 3.40 -6.33
CA ASP A 30 -19.36 2.94 -7.22
C ASP A 30 -18.94 2.88 -8.70
N SER A 31 -17.77 3.39 -9.05
CA SER A 31 -17.19 3.23 -10.39
C SER A 31 -17.07 1.75 -10.74
N THR A 32 -17.32 1.40 -12.00
CA THR A 32 -17.29 0.01 -12.46
C THR A 32 -16.02 -0.32 -13.21
N ILE A 33 -15.56 -1.55 -13.06
CA ILE A 33 -14.35 -2.10 -13.68
C ILE A 33 -14.59 -3.57 -14.02
N TYR A 34 -13.86 -4.09 -15.00
CA TYR A 34 -13.90 -5.52 -15.32
C TYR A 34 -12.83 -6.30 -14.57
N ASP A 35 -13.20 -7.45 -14.02
CA ASP A 35 -12.25 -8.43 -13.45
C ASP A 35 -11.49 -9.11 -14.59
N ARG A 36 -10.39 -8.49 -15.03
CA ARG A 36 -9.54 -8.98 -16.12
C ARG A 36 -8.06 -8.75 -15.83
N ALA A 37 -7.22 -9.64 -16.36
CA ALA A 37 -5.78 -9.48 -16.34
C ALA A 37 -5.33 -8.26 -17.18
N LEU A 38 -4.14 -7.76 -16.87
CA LEU A 38 -3.50 -6.68 -17.61
C LEU A 38 -2.66 -7.18 -18.78
N MET A 39 -2.07 -8.34 -18.63
CA MET A 39 -1.15 -8.96 -19.59
C MET A 39 -1.10 -10.47 -19.36
N GLU A 40 -0.36 -11.16 -20.19
CA GLU A 40 0.06 -12.55 -19.98
C GLU A 40 1.51 -12.56 -19.48
N ASP A 41 1.84 -13.53 -18.63
CA ASP A 41 3.22 -13.79 -18.21
C ASP A 41 3.99 -14.54 -19.30
N GLU A 42 5.27 -14.87 -19.06
CA GLU A 42 6.13 -15.57 -20.00
C GLU A 42 5.63 -16.99 -20.35
N GLU A 43 4.78 -17.56 -19.52
CA GLU A 43 4.18 -18.88 -19.70
C GLU A 43 2.80 -18.81 -20.38
N GLY A 44 2.31 -17.62 -20.68
CA GLY A 44 0.99 -17.37 -21.27
C GLY A 44 -0.17 -17.38 -20.29
N ASN A 45 0.10 -17.31 -18.97
CA ASN A 45 -0.95 -17.20 -17.97
C ASN A 45 -1.37 -15.73 -17.78
N PRO A 46 -2.65 -15.47 -17.49
CA PRO A 46 -3.11 -14.11 -17.23
C PRO A 46 -2.47 -13.52 -15.97
N TRP A 47 -1.90 -12.34 -16.07
CA TRP A 47 -1.35 -11.60 -14.94
C TRP A 47 -2.11 -10.29 -14.68
N PRO A 48 -2.43 -9.95 -13.42
CA PRO A 48 -2.40 -10.85 -12.26
C PRO A 48 -3.57 -11.82 -12.22
N MET A 49 -3.40 -12.95 -11.55
CA MET A 49 -4.49 -13.82 -11.14
C MET A 49 -5.04 -13.42 -9.76
N ASN A 50 -6.29 -13.78 -9.47
CA ASN A 50 -6.94 -13.51 -8.18
C ASN A 50 -6.78 -14.70 -7.24
N ASP A 51 -5.76 -14.68 -6.38
CA ASP A 51 -5.47 -15.75 -5.42
C ASP A 51 -5.45 -17.14 -6.10
N GLY A 52 -4.66 -17.27 -7.16
CA GLY A 52 -4.54 -18.49 -7.96
C GLY A 52 -5.75 -18.82 -8.85
N LYS A 53 -6.75 -17.92 -8.92
CA LYS A 53 -7.93 -18.09 -9.78
C LYS A 53 -7.86 -17.17 -10.99
N TYR A 54 -8.31 -17.69 -12.12
CA TYR A 54 -8.45 -16.90 -13.34
C TYR A 54 -9.42 -15.72 -13.14
N PRO A 55 -9.15 -14.57 -13.77
CA PRO A 55 -10.11 -13.47 -13.84
C PRO A 55 -11.42 -13.92 -14.45
N THR A 56 -12.53 -13.43 -13.90
CA THR A 56 -13.89 -13.88 -14.31
C THR A 56 -14.43 -13.17 -15.53
N GLY A 57 -13.81 -12.06 -15.95
CA GLY A 57 -14.31 -11.17 -17.01
C GLY A 57 -15.58 -10.38 -16.63
N ARG A 58 -16.10 -10.53 -15.41
CA ARG A 58 -17.32 -9.86 -14.98
C ARG A 58 -17.06 -8.39 -14.65
N GLN A 59 -18.04 -7.56 -14.92
CA GLN A 59 -18.06 -6.19 -14.43
C GLN A 59 -18.47 -6.17 -12.95
N LEU A 60 -17.79 -5.34 -12.16
CA LEU A 60 -18.04 -5.18 -10.73
C LEU A 60 -17.70 -3.73 -10.31
N THR A 61 -18.10 -3.33 -9.11
CA THR A 61 -17.74 -2.01 -8.57
C THR A 61 -16.33 -2.03 -7.95
N ILE A 62 -15.72 -0.85 -7.85
CA ILE A 62 -14.44 -0.68 -7.15
C ILE A 62 -14.55 -1.16 -5.70
N LYS A 63 -15.67 -0.85 -5.01
CA LYS A 63 -15.99 -1.35 -3.67
C LYS A 63 -15.99 -2.88 -3.61
N GLU A 64 -16.62 -3.54 -4.58
CA GLU A 64 -16.62 -5.01 -4.69
C GLU A 64 -15.21 -5.58 -4.91
N GLY A 65 -14.43 -4.95 -5.80
CA GLY A 65 -13.04 -5.31 -6.06
C GLY A 65 -12.18 -5.25 -4.81
N MET A 66 -12.32 -4.19 -4.01
CA MET A 66 -11.62 -4.02 -2.74
C MET A 66 -12.08 -5.04 -1.71
N THR A 67 -13.40 -5.22 -1.52
CA THR A 67 -13.97 -6.15 -0.55
C THR A 67 -13.52 -7.59 -0.79
N ARG A 68 -13.41 -7.98 -2.06
CA ARG A 68 -12.96 -9.31 -2.48
C ARG A 68 -11.43 -9.40 -2.65
N SER A 69 -10.74 -8.29 -2.41
CA SER A 69 -9.28 -8.19 -2.55
C SER A 69 -8.75 -8.64 -3.93
N LEU A 70 -9.46 -8.31 -5.01
CA LEU A 70 -9.09 -8.74 -6.35
C LEU A 70 -7.76 -8.09 -6.79
N ASN A 71 -6.80 -8.94 -7.17
CA ASN A 71 -5.50 -8.50 -7.67
C ASN A 71 -5.65 -7.75 -9.00
N THR A 72 -6.54 -8.24 -9.87
CA THR A 72 -6.83 -7.65 -11.18
C THR A 72 -7.29 -6.21 -11.06
N VAL A 73 -8.16 -5.89 -10.10
CA VAL A 73 -8.66 -4.54 -9.88
C VAL A 73 -7.56 -3.63 -9.35
N SER A 74 -6.83 -4.09 -8.33
CA SER A 74 -5.72 -3.33 -7.76
C SER A 74 -4.65 -2.99 -8.82
N ALA A 75 -4.28 -3.96 -9.65
CA ALA A 75 -3.29 -3.77 -10.70
C ALA A 75 -3.78 -2.81 -11.81
N GLN A 76 -5.06 -2.88 -12.20
CA GLN A 76 -5.64 -1.94 -13.17
C GLN A 76 -5.68 -0.51 -12.62
N LEU A 77 -6.07 -0.32 -11.36
CA LEU A 77 -6.03 0.98 -10.70
C LEU A 77 -4.61 1.52 -10.66
N LEU A 78 -3.65 0.70 -10.26
CA LEU A 78 -2.24 1.11 -10.17
C LEU A 78 -1.64 1.44 -11.53
N LYS A 79 -2.01 0.69 -12.58
CA LYS A 79 -1.60 1.01 -13.96
C LYS A 79 -2.11 2.38 -14.41
N THR A 80 -3.36 2.71 -14.07
CA THR A 80 -3.96 4.01 -14.42
C THR A 80 -3.38 5.14 -13.58
N LEU A 81 -3.18 4.92 -12.29
CA LEU A 81 -2.57 5.87 -11.35
C LEU A 81 -1.09 6.11 -11.66
N THR A 82 -0.41 5.13 -12.15
CA THR A 82 1.03 4.90 -12.32
C THR A 82 1.75 4.47 -11.03
N PRO A 83 2.74 3.56 -11.11
CA PRO A 83 3.53 3.16 -9.96
C PRO A 83 4.23 4.33 -9.25
N GLN A 84 4.71 5.31 -10.00
CA GLN A 84 5.40 6.47 -9.42
C GLN A 84 4.49 7.32 -8.52
N VAL A 85 3.25 7.56 -8.92
CA VAL A 85 2.29 8.33 -8.13
C VAL A 85 1.94 7.58 -6.84
N SER A 86 1.70 6.27 -6.92
CA SER A 86 1.47 5.42 -5.75
C SER A 86 2.67 5.42 -4.79
N PHE A 87 3.87 5.25 -5.31
CA PHE A 87 5.11 5.27 -4.54
C PHE A 87 5.29 6.61 -3.80
N ASN A 88 5.08 7.73 -4.51
CA ASN A 88 5.18 9.06 -3.92
C ASN A 88 4.11 9.27 -2.83
N PHE A 89 2.89 8.80 -3.06
CA PHE A 89 1.82 8.86 -2.06
C PHE A 89 2.22 8.10 -0.78
N LEU A 90 2.69 6.87 -0.90
CA LEU A 90 3.12 6.07 0.25
C LEU A 90 4.31 6.70 0.98
N THR A 91 5.32 7.18 0.25
CA THR A 91 6.58 7.66 0.86
C THR A 91 6.48 9.09 1.36
N GLN A 92 5.88 10.00 0.60
CA GLN A 92 5.86 11.42 0.91
C GLN A 92 4.67 11.83 1.80
N GLN A 93 3.49 11.20 1.59
CA GLN A 93 2.29 11.55 2.36
C GLN A 93 2.10 10.64 3.57
N LEU A 94 2.35 9.33 3.44
CA LEU A 94 2.16 8.37 4.53
C LEU A 94 3.45 8.00 5.28
N GLY A 95 4.61 8.46 4.83
CA GLY A 95 5.89 8.27 5.49
C GLY A 95 6.45 6.83 5.45
N PHE A 96 6.01 6.02 4.48
CA PHE A 96 6.55 4.67 4.26
C PHE A 96 7.99 4.75 3.75
N LYS A 97 8.82 3.81 4.17
CA LYS A 97 10.20 3.68 3.68
C LYS A 97 10.26 2.54 2.67
N LEU A 98 10.14 2.88 1.40
CA LEU A 98 10.19 1.95 0.28
C LEU A 98 11.50 2.11 -0.49
N VAL A 99 11.84 1.11 -1.30
CA VAL A 99 13.04 1.11 -2.14
C VAL A 99 12.71 1.71 -3.50
N ASP A 100 13.27 2.89 -3.82
CA ASP A 100 13.13 3.50 -5.15
C ASP A 100 14.07 2.85 -6.16
N SER A 101 15.33 2.64 -5.76
CA SER A 101 16.33 1.94 -6.57
C SER A 101 17.47 1.44 -5.67
N ARG A 102 17.77 0.14 -5.77
CA ARG A 102 18.90 -0.48 -5.07
C ARG A 102 19.59 -1.47 -6.03
N THR A 103 20.89 -1.26 -6.26
CA THR A 103 21.72 -2.21 -7.01
C THR A 103 22.30 -3.24 -6.05
N ASN A 104 22.04 -4.50 -6.31
CA ASN A 104 22.58 -5.63 -5.54
C ASN A 104 24.04 -5.92 -5.94
N GLU A 105 24.73 -6.77 -5.19
CA GLU A 105 26.13 -7.17 -5.46
C GLU A 105 26.31 -7.89 -6.81
N ASP A 106 25.25 -8.57 -7.27
CA ASP A 106 25.21 -9.26 -8.58
C ASP A 106 24.89 -8.32 -9.76
N GLY A 107 24.71 -7.02 -9.52
CA GLY A 107 24.39 -6.01 -10.51
C GLY A 107 22.89 -5.90 -10.83
N THR A 108 22.01 -6.71 -10.25
CA THR A 108 20.56 -6.57 -10.42
C THR A 108 20.03 -5.33 -9.69
N VAL A 109 19.02 -4.68 -10.30
CA VAL A 109 18.38 -3.51 -9.70
C VAL A 109 17.04 -3.91 -9.14
N GLN A 110 16.80 -3.58 -7.86
CA GLN A 110 15.51 -3.73 -7.20
C GLN A 110 14.85 -2.37 -7.02
N SER A 111 13.54 -2.32 -7.24
CA SER A 111 12.73 -1.13 -7.03
C SER A 111 11.31 -1.53 -6.64
N ASP A 112 10.69 -0.74 -5.75
CA ASP A 112 9.27 -0.88 -5.43
C ASP A 112 8.40 -0.04 -6.38
N ILE A 113 9.02 0.76 -7.29
CA ILE A 113 8.30 1.57 -8.28
C ILE A 113 7.91 0.66 -9.47
N ASP A 114 7.04 -0.28 -9.22
CA ASP A 114 6.52 -1.19 -10.24
C ASP A 114 5.08 -1.65 -9.89
N LEU A 115 4.42 -2.26 -10.88
CA LEU A 115 3.04 -2.73 -10.73
C LEU A 115 2.91 -3.83 -9.67
N ALA A 116 3.75 -4.86 -9.72
CA ALA A 116 3.63 -6.01 -8.83
C ALA A 116 3.86 -5.65 -7.35
N PRO A 117 4.96 -4.96 -6.97
CA PRO A 117 5.20 -4.57 -5.58
C PRO A 117 4.05 -3.76 -4.99
N LEU A 118 3.59 -2.73 -5.71
CA LEU A 118 2.60 -1.79 -5.19
C LEU A 118 1.16 -2.30 -5.30
N ALA A 119 0.81 -3.08 -6.34
CA ALA A 119 -0.54 -3.61 -6.50
C ALA A 119 -0.82 -4.83 -5.62
N LEU A 120 0.19 -5.64 -5.32
CA LEU A 120 0.05 -6.92 -4.63
C LEU A 120 0.68 -6.93 -3.23
N GLY A 121 1.48 -5.92 -2.89
CA GLY A 121 2.18 -5.81 -1.62
C GLY A 121 3.38 -6.76 -1.50
N ALA A 122 4.06 -7.05 -2.62
CA ALA A 122 5.29 -7.83 -2.68
C ALA A 122 6.51 -6.88 -2.79
N LEU A 123 6.72 -6.12 -1.75
CA LEU A 123 7.75 -5.06 -1.69
C LEU A 123 9.15 -5.66 -1.47
N THR A 124 10.18 -4.94 -1.91
CA THR A 124 11.58 -5.34 -1.77
C THR A 124 11.94 -5.67 -0.32
N ASP A 125 11.74 -4.74 0.60
CA ASP A 125 12.04 -4.94 2.02
C ASP A 125 10.77 -5.15 2.88
N GLY A 126 9.58 -5.03 2.29
CA GLY A 126 8.33 -5.01 3.04
C GLY A 126 8.12 -3.69 3.80
N VAL A 127 7.25 -3.72 4.80
CA VAL A 127 6.88 -2.56 5.64
C VAL A 127 6.84 -2.94 7.12
N THR A 128 6.83 -1.95 7.99
CA THR A 128 6.65 -2.14 9.43
C THR A 128 5.17 -2.08 9.81
N VAL A 129 4.82 -2.69 10.94
CA VAL A 129 3.46 -2.56 11.51
C VAL A 129 3.13 -1.11 11.82
N ARG A 130 4.13 -0.30 12.21
CA ARG A 130 3.95 1.13 12.48
C ARG A 130 3.57 1.91 11.22
N GLU A 131 4.26 1.68 10.10
CA GLU A 131 3.92 2.30 8.81
C GLU A 131 2.49 1.94 8.40
N MET A 132 2.10 0.67 8.50
CA MET A 132 0.73 0.23 8.18
C MET A 132 -0.30 0.88 9.10
N ALA A 133 -0.08 0.86 10.42
CA ALA A 133 -1.00 1.48 11.39
C ALA A 133 -1.15 3.00 11.13
N GLY A 134 -0.04 3.69 10.85
CA GLY A 134 -0.04 5.11 10.51
C GLY A 134 -0.82 5.39 9.22
N GLY A 135 -0.55 4.62 8.16
CA GLY A 135 -1.27 4.75 6.90
C GLY A 135 -2.77 4.52 7.07
N PHE A 136 -3.18 3.44 7.74
CA PHE A 136 -4.60 3.16 7.97
C PHE A 136 -5.30 4.18 8.88
N SER A 137 -4.58 4.83 9.80
CA SER A 137 -5.15 5.86 10.66
C SER A 137 -5.66 7.07 9.87
N THR A 138 -5.14 7.34 8.67
CA THR A 138 -5.61 8.45 7.83
C THR A 138 -7.07 8.32 7.43
N PHE A 139 -7.59 7.10 7.26
CA PHE A 139 -8.99 6.87 6.89
C PHE A 139 -9.99 7.27 7.98
N ILE A 140 -9.56 7.36 9.23
CA ILE A 140 -10.40 7.74 10.38
C ILE A 140 -9.99 9.09 11.00
N ASN A 141 -9.02 9.78 10.41
CA ASN A 141 -8.46 11.03 10.88
C ASN A 141 -8.50 12.11 9.79
N ASP A 142 -9.62 12.21 9.10
CA ASP A 142 -9.91 13.21 8.05
C ASP A 142 -8.80 13.32 6.98
N GLY A 143 -8.14 12.21 6.66
CA GLY A 143 -7.03 12.15 5.69
C GLY A 143 -5.67 12.61 6.25
N VAL A 144 -5.59 12.98 7.52
CA VAL A 144 -4.34 13.43 8.14
C VAL A 144 -3.51 12.24 8.60
N CYS A 145 -2.29 12.11 8.08
CA CYS A 145 -1.31 11.13 8.55
C CYS A 145 -0.58 11.69 9.77
N GLY A 146 -1.07 11.38 10.96
CA GLY A 146 -0.36 11.64 12.21
C GLY A 146 0.73 10.59 12.45
N GLY A 147 1.95 11.00 12.82
CA GLY A 147 3.03 10.06 13.13
C GLY A 147 2.63 9.02 14.19
N THR A 148 3.03 7.76 13.98
CA THR A 148 2.79 6.70 14.97
C THR A 148 3.74 6.81 16.14
N ARG A 149 3.25 6.60 17.36
CA ARG A 149 4.03 6.61 18.60
C ARG A 149 3.71 5.40 19.47
N THR A 150 4.69 4.95 20.25
CA THR A 150 4.53 3.81 21.16
C THR A 150 4.30 4.24 22.62
N TYR A 151 4.52 5.51 22.92
CA TYR A 151 4.22 6.13 24.22
C TYR A 151 3.81 7.60 24.00
N THR A 152 3.09 8.14 24.93
CA THR A 152 2.74 9.57 24.99
C THR A 152 3.61 10.29 26.02
N LYS A 153 3.82 9.63 27.17
CA LYS A 153 4.57 10.17 28.30
C LYS A 153 5.21 9.02 29.09
N VAL A 154 6.42 9.25 29.56
CA VAL A 154 7.12 8.38 30.49
C VAL A 154 7.40 9.17 31.75
N THR A 155 7.02 8.62 32.91
CA THR A 155 7.29 9.22 34.22
C THR A 155 8.21 8.30 35.05
N ASP A 156 8.97 8.89 35.97
CA ASP A 156 9.68 8.14 36.99
C ASP A 156 8.75 7.65 38.12
N SER A 157 9.33 6.99 39.12
CA SER A 157 8.58 6.47 40.28
C SER A 157 7.99 7.56 41.19
N GLU A 158 8.46 8.80 41.06
CA GLU A 158 7.97 9.98 41.82
C GLU A 158 6.90 10.76 41.03
N GLY A 159 6.59 10.34 39.79
CA GLY A 159 5.61 10.98 38.91
C GLY A 159 6.15 12.12 38.08
N ASN A 160 7.45 12.40 38.14
CA ASN A 160 8.08 13.44 37.27
C ASN A 160 8.18 12.96 35.82
N THR A 161 7.94 13.86 34.88
CA THR A 161 8.04 13.56 33.46
C THR A 161 9.50 13.39 33.05
N VAL A 162 9.85 12.18 32.60
CA VAL A 162 11.18 11.84 32.07
C VAL A 162 11.24 12.08 30.56
N MET A 163 10.18 11.70 29.86
CA MET A 163 10.07 11.87 28.40
C MET A 163 8.62 12.18 28.03
N GLU A 164 8.44 13.01 27.04
CA GLU A 164 7.14 13.30 26.44
C GLU A 164 7.24 13.21 24.91
N ASN A 165 6.28 12.55 24.30
CA ASN A 165 6.19 12.37 22.83
C ASN A 165 4.88 12.98 22.36
N THR A 166 4.92 14.29 22.10
CA THR A 166 3.79 15.03 21.52
C THR A 166 3.67 14.74 20.02
N PRO A 167 2.43 14.66 19.46
CA PRO A 167 2.25 14.55 18.05
C PRO A 167 2.87 15.76 17.32
N ASN A 168 3.55 15.52 16.22
CA ASN A 168 3.77 16.59 15.24
C ASN A 168 2.40 16.90 14.61
N THR A 169 1.85 18.04 14.91
CA THR A 169 0.65 18.59 14.27
C THR A 169 0.99 19.14 12.89
#